data_7454ecfe06c8e5504652878b46e4e25b
#
_entry.id   7454ecfe06c8e5504652878b46e4e25b
#
_cell.length_a   1.000
_cell.length_b   1.000
_cell.length_c   1.000
_cell.angle_alpha   90.00
_cell.angle_beta   90.00
_cell.angle_gamma   90.00
#
_symmetry.space_group_name_H-M   'P 1'
#
loop_
_entity.id
_entity.type
_entity.pdbx_description
1 polymer ?
#
loop_
_entity_poly.entity_id
_entity_poly.type
_entity_poly.pdbx_seq_one_letter_code
_entity_poly.pdbx_strand_id
1 'polypeptide(L)'
;SIMSVLVTGGLGYIGSHTCVELMNAGQDVVVVDNLYNCKKSSYDRIKALVRKDFSFYECDIRDAEGLSNVFEKENITSVIHFAGLKAVGESVHKPLEYFDNNVTGTLVLLDVMRKHGCKKIVFSSSATVYGMNNVSPLTEDMEVGGVTNPYGRTKFMIECILKDLYVSDNSWSICLLRYFNPIGAHKSGTMGED
;
A
#
# COMPACT_ATOMS: atom_id res chain seq x y z
N SER A 1 -14.02 16.89 14.02
CA SER A 1 -13.07 15.81 14.22
C SER A 1 -11.87 15.96 13.27
N ILE A 2 -10.73 15.49 13.73
CA ILE A 2 -9.49 15.56 12.97
C ILE A 2 -9.55 14.59 11.80
N MET A 3 -9.24 15.07 10.59
CA MET A 3 -9.17 14.22 9.39
C MET A 3 -7.82 13.54 9.33
N SER A 4 -7.83 12.24 9.16
CA SER A 4 -6.62 11.42 9.16
C SER A 4 -6.43 10.68 7.85
N VAL A 5 -5.17 10.44 7.52
CA VAL A 5 -4.76 9.54 6.44
C VAL A 5 -4.42 8.19 7.04
N LEU A 6 -5.04 7.13 6.53
CA LEU A 6 -4.69 5.77 6.89
C LEU A 6 -3.53 5.31 6.01
N VAL A 7 -2.47 4.82 6.62
CA VAL A 7 -1.35 4.23 5.89
C VAL A 7 -1.31 2.74 6.22
N THR A 8 -1.67 1.89 5.26
CA THR A 8 -1.55 0.45 5.42
C THR A 8 -0.11 0.04 5.10
N GLY A 9 0.42 -0.90 5.89
CA GLY A 9 1.84 -1.24 5.75
C GLY A 9 2.74 -0.10 6.20
N GLY A 10 2.25 0.73 7.12
CA GLY A 10 2.96 1.94 7.55
C GLY A 10 4.22 1.68 8.36
N LEU A 11 4.45 0.45 8.82
CA LEU A 11 5.68 0.08 9.51
C LEU A 11 6.72 -0.53 8.58
N GLY A 12 6.39 -0.78 7.32
CA GLY A 12 7.36 -1.18 6.31
C GLY A 12 8.29 -0.03 5.99
N TYR A 13 9.32 -0.32 5.20
CA TYR A 13 10.36 0.67 4.91
C TYR A 13 9.80 1.93 4.24
N ILE A 14 9.12 1.77 3.11
CA ILE A 14 8.55 2.90 2.37
C ILE A 14 7.39 3.52 3.15
N GLY A 15 6.55 2.67 3.76
CA GLY A 15 5.41 3.15 4.55
C GLY A 15 5.83 4.01 5.73
N SER A 16 6.86 3.60 6.46
CA SER A 16 7.36 4.37 7.60
C SER A 16 7.94 5.71 7.17
N HIS A 17 8.65 5.74 6.06
CA HIS A 17 9.16 6.98 5.49
C HIS A 17 8.02 7.94 5.15
N THR A 18 6.99 7.42 4.50
CA THR A 18 5.81 8.21 4.14
C THR A 18 5.10 8.74 5.38
N CYS A 19 4.96 7.94 6.42
CA CYS A 19 4.35 8.38 7.68
C CYS A 19 5.10 9.56 8.28
N VAL A 20 6.42 9.47 8.33
CA VAL A 20 7.25 10.55 8.89
C VAL A 20 7.07 11.82 8.06
N GLU A 21 7.11 11.72 6.73
CA GLU A 21 6.93 12.86 5.84
C GLU A 21 5.57 13.53 6.04
N LEU A 22 4.50 12.73 6.11
CA LEU A 22 3.15 13.25 6.29
C LEU A 22 3.01 13.96 7.63
N MET A 23 3.51 13.35 8.70
CA MET A 23 3.40 13.92 10.04
C MET A 23 4.23 15.18 10.18
N ASN A 24 5.40 15.23 9.57
CA ASN A 24 6.22 16.44 9.55
C ASN A 24 5.57 17.58 8.75
N ALA A 25 4.72 17.22 7.80
CA ALA A 25 3.93 18.21 7.06
C ALA A 25 2.64 18.63 7.79
N GLY A 26 2.42 18.12 9.00
CA GLY A 26 1.25 18.48 9.81
C GLY A 26 0.03 17.60 9.57
N GLN A 27 0.15 16.53 8.81
CA GLN A 27 -0.95 15.61 8.54
C GLN A 27 -1.10 14.61 9.68
N ASP A 28 -2.33 14.37 10.12
CA ASP A 28 -2.63 13.31 11.05
C ASP A 28 -2.63 11.96 10.35
N VAL A 29 -1.96 10.98 10.95
CA VAL A 29 -1.75 9.67 10.34
C VAL A 29 -2.24 8.57 11.27
N VAL A 30 -2.93 7.60 10.70
CA VAL A 30 -3.29 6.33 11.35
C VAL A 30 -2.55 5.23 10.62
N VAL A 31 -1.85 4.38 11.35
CA VAL A 31 -1.05 3.30 10.77
C VAL A 31 -1.71 1.96 11.06
N VAL A 32 -1.84 1.14 10.03
CA VAL A 32 -2.26 -0.24 10.14
C VAL A 32 -1.16 -1.13 9.55
N ASP A 33 -0.75 -2.13 10.31
CA ASP A 33 0.27 -3.07 9.87
C ASP A 33 0.07 -4.39 10.61
N ASN A 34 0.30 -5.53 9.95
CA ASN A 34 0.19 -6.83 10.59
C ASN A 34 1.52 -7.33 11.17
N LEU A 35 2.57 -6.53 11.05
CA LEU A 35 3.91 -6.83 11.56
C LEU A 35 4.56 -8.07 10.95
N TYR A 36 4.08 -8.53 9.79
CA TYR A 36 4.60 -9.75 9.17
C TYR A 36 6.11 -9.64 8.87
N ASN A 37 6.51 -8.54 8.23
CA ASN A 37 7.92 -8.30 7.89
C ASN A 37 8.54 -7.15 8.68
N CYS A 38 7.85 -6.64 9.67
CA CYS A 38 8.27 -5.46 10.42
C CYS A 38 8.20 -5.74 11.90
N LYS A 39 9.16 -5.23 12.62
CA LYS A 39 9.17 -5.34 14.07
C LYS A 39 8.51 -4.12 14.68
N LYS A 40 7.98 -4.27 15.88
CA LYS A 40 7.46 -3.14 16.65
C LYS A 40 8.52 -2.06 16.86
N SER A 41 9.79 -2.40 16.76
CA SER A 41 10.87 -1.42 16.77
C SER A 41 10.74 -0.36 15.67
N SER A 42 10.05 -0.69 14.55
CA SER A 42 9.76 0.30 13.50
C SER A 42 8.79 1.36 14.00
N TYR A 43 7.80 0.97 14.78
CA TYR A 43 6.89 1.91 15.40
C TYR A 43 7.64 2.87 16.34
N ASP A 44 8.50 2.33 17.19
CA ASP A 44 9.28 3.16 18.11
C ASP A 44 10.21 4.10 17.38
N ARG A 45 10.78 3.67 16.27
CA ARG A 45 11.65 4.49 15.42
C ARG A 45 10.89 5.65 14.80
N ILE A 46 9.67 5.39 14.31
CA ILE A 46 8.82 6.46 13.76
C ILE A 46 8.51 7.47 14.86
N LYS A 47 8.13 7.01 16.02
CA LYS A 47 7.82 7.90 17.15
C LYS A 47 9.00 8.76 17.56
N ALA A 48 10.21 8.23 17.46
CA ALA A 48 11.41 9.00 17.78
C ALA A 48 11.69 10.10 16.76
N LEU A 49 11.26 9.93 15.51
CA LEU A 49 11.51 10.87 14.42
C LEU A 49 10.43 11.93 14.27
N VAL A 50 9.27 11.73 14.88
CA VAL A 50 8.18 12.69 14.83
C VAL A 50 7.85 13.17 16.23
N ARG A 51 7.44 14.43 16.32
CA ARG A 51 7.07 15.03 17.63
C ARG A 51 5.61 14.80 17.98
N LYS A 52 4.84 14.28 17.04
CA LYS A 52 3.42 14.12 17.17
C LYS A 52 3.10 12.65 17.37
N ASP A 53 2.18 12.35 18.27
CA ASP A 53 1.68 11.02 18.43
C ASP A 53 0.80 10.63 17.22
N PHE A 54 0.80 9.36 16.91
CA PHE A 54 -0.07 8.81 15.86
C PHE A 54 -0.69 7.51 16.36
N SER A 55 -1.84 7.17 15.77
CA SER A 55 -2.55 5.94 16.12
C SER A 55 -1.96 4.77 15.34
N PHE A 56 -1.70 3.69 16.02
CA PHE A 56 -1.24 2.45 15.39
C PHE A 56 -2.18 1.31 15.78
N TYR A 57 -2.55 0.51 14.76
CA TYR A 57 -3.38 -0.68 14.94
C TYR A 57 -2.67 -1.86 14.30
N GLU A 58 -2.39 -2.89 15.09
CA GLU A 58 -1.92 -4.16 14.55
C GLU A 58 -3.13 -4.86 13.94
N CYS A 59 -3.21 -4.89 12.63
CA CYS A 59 -4.36 -5.41 11.90
C CYS A 59 -3.94 -5.91 10.54
N ASP A 60 -4.47 -7.06 10.17
CA ASP A 60 -4.32 -7.62 8.82
C ASP A 60 -5.39 -7.00 7.92
N ILE A 61 -5.01 -6.56 6.72
CA ILE A 61 -5.98 -5.95 5.80
C ILE A 61 -7.06 -6.93 5.35
N ARG A 62 -6.84 -8.23 5.50
CA ARG A 62 -7.86 -9.24 5.21
C ARG A 62 -8.92 -9.35 6.32
N ASP A 63 -8.68 -8.72 7.45
CA ASP A 63 -9.60 -8.71 8.58
C ASP A 63 -10.59 -7.54 8.43
N ALA A 64 -11.72 -7.81 7.80
CA ALA A 64 -12.73 -6.78 7.53
C ALA A 64 -13.27 -6.15 8.81
N GLU A 65 -13.49 -6.94 9.85
CA GLU A 65 -14.01 -6.44 11.12
C GLU A 65 -12.99 -5.54 11.80
N GLY A 66 -11.73 -5.97 11.83
CA GLY A 66 -10.65 -5.17 12.41
C GLY A 66 -10.47 -3.85 11.67
N LEU A 67 -10.49 -3.87 10.34
CA LEU A 67 -10.40 -2.63 9.55
C LEU A 67 -11.60 -1.73 9.79
N SER A 68 -12.81 -2.29 9.83
CA SER A 68 -14.01 -1.49 10.11
C SER A 68 -13.90 -0.78 11.46
N ASN A 69 -13.39 -1.47 12.47
CA ASN A 69 -13.19 -0.87 13.78
C ASN A 69 -12.23 0.33 13.72
N VAL A 70 -11.18 0.25 12.91
CA VAL A 70 -10.26 1.37 12.72
C VAL A 70 -11.00 2.56 12.10
N PHE A 71 -11.78 2.31 11.05
CA PHE A 71 -12.53 3.37 10.38
C PHE A 71 -13.62 3.98 11.28
N GLU A 72 -14.18 3.20 12.19
CA GLU A 72 -15.15 3.70 13.16
C GLU A 72 -14.54 4.60 14.22
N LYS A 73 -13.32 4.28 14.66
CA LYS A 73 -12.64 5.02 15.72
C LYS A 73 -11.91 6.25 15.21
N GLU A 74 -11.48 6.23 13.97
CA GLU A 74 -10.69 7.30 13.38
C GLU A 74 -11.46 7.93 12.23
N ASN A 75 -11.32 9.22 12.04
CA ASN A 75 -11.94 9.92 10.91
C ASN A 75 -11.02 9.86 9.70
N ILE A 76 -11.04 8.71 9.00
CA ILE A 76 -10.16 8.46 7.86
C ILE A 76 -10.80 9.01 6.61
N THR A 77 -10.09 9.92 5.95
CA THR A 77 -10.57 10.57 4.72
C THR A 77 -9.83 10.10 3.48
N SER A 78 -8.67 9.52 3.63
CA SER A 78 -7.90 8.95 2.51
C SER A 78 -7.01 7.83 3.01
N VAL A 79 -6.61 6.97 2.08
CA VAL A 79 -5.79 5.79 2.36
C VAL A 79 -4.57 5.80 1.44
N ILE A 80 -3.39 5.54 2.00
CA ILE A 80 -2.20 5.21 1.24
C ILE A 80 -1.90 3.74 1.51
N HIS A 81 -1.94 2.94 0.47
CA HIS A 81 -1.93 1.48 0.59
C HIS A 81 -0.57 0.91 0.22
N PHE A 82 0.24 0.60 1.23
CA PHE A 82 1.53 -0.07 1.07
C PHE A 82 1.49 -1.53 1.54
N ALA A 83 0.43 -1.95 2.20
CA ALA A 83 0.37 -3.29 2.76
C ALA A 83 0.46 -4.35 1.66
N GLY A 84 1.05 -5.48 2.01
CA GLY A 84 1.20 -6.59 1.11
C GLY A 84 2.54 -7.28 1.29
N LEU A 85 2.60 -8.52 0.85
CA LEU A 85 3.84 -9.27 0.79
C LEU A 85 4.64 -8.77 -0.40
N LYS A 86 5.95 -8.63 -0.27
CA LYS A 86 6.78 -7.90 -1.22
C LYS A 86 7.98 -8.65 -1.77
N ALA A 87 8.23 -9.87 -1.28
CA ALA A 87 9.42 -10.61 -1.69
C ALA A 87 9.20 -11.35 -3.00
N VAL A 88 9.85 -10.90 -4.05
CA VAL A 88 9.72 -11.49 -5.39
C VAL A 88 10.07 -12.98 -5.36
N GLY A 89 11.21 -13.35 -4.76
CA GLY A 89 11.64 -14.74 -4.70
C GLY A 89 10.69 -15.63 -3.90
N GLU A 90 10.20 -15.14 -2.77
CA GLU A 90 9.25 -15.88 -1.96
C GLU A 90 7.94 -16.10 -2.70
N SER A 91 7.50 -15.13 -3.50
CA SER A 91 6.22 -15.22 -4.20
C SER A 91 6.15 -16.39 -5.18
N VAL A 92 7.29 -16.76 -5.76
CA VAL A 92 7.35 -17.90 -6.68
C VAL A 92 7.05 -19.21 -5.96
N HIS A 93 7.45 -19.32 -4.71
CA HIS A 93 7.25 -20.52 -3.91
C HIS A 93 5.95 -20.51 -3.12
N LYS A 94 5.36 -19.35 -2.91
CA LYS A 94 4.14 -19.18 -2.11
C LYS A 94 3.11 -18.33 -2.85
N PRO A 95 2.72 -18.72 -4.07
CA PRO A 95 1.83 -17.87 -4.86
C PRO A 95 0.46 -17.66 -4.24
N LEU A 96 -0.13 -18.70 -3.64
CA LEU A 96 -1.47 -18.58 -3.06
C LEU A 96 -1.49 -17.59 -1.90
N GLU A 97 -0.49 -17.61 -1.05
CA GLU A 97 -0.36 -16.66 0.05
C GLU A 97 -0.21 -15.23 -0.48
N TYR A 98 0.53 -15.05 -1.57
CA TYR A 98 0.70 -13.73 -2.17
C TYR A 98 -0.59 -13.21 -2.79
N PHE A 99 -1.34 -14.06 -3.51
CA PHE A 99 -2.62 -13.65 -4.05
C PHE A 99 -3.63 -13.37 -2.94
N ASP A 100 -3.71 -14.20 -1.94
CA ASP A 100 -4.64 -13.99 -0.82
C ASP A 100 -4.30 -12.71 -0.06
N ASN A 101 -3.07 -12.56 0.36
CA ASN A 101 -2.69 -11.38 1.14
C ASN A 101 -2.86 -10.09 0.33
N ASN A 102 -2.32 -10.06 -0.87
CA ASN A 102 -2.25 -8.81 -1.64
C ASN A 102 -3.57 -8.49 -2.34
N VAL A 103 -4.15 -9.44 -3.05
CA VAL A 103 -5.37 -9.18 -3.81
C VAL A 103 -6.61 -9.23 -2.92
N THR A 104 -6.79 -10.30 -2.18
CA THR A 104 -7.95 -10.41 -1.28
C THR A 104 -7.90 -9.31 -0.23
N GLY A 105 -6.73 -9.04 0.34
CA GLY A 105 -6.58 -7.97 1.32
C GLY A 105 -6.97 -6.61 0.76
N THR A 106 -6.60 -6.33 -0.48
CA THR A 106 -6.98 -5.06 -1.12
C THR A 106 -8.49 -5.00 -1.37
N LEU A 107 -9.10 -6.10 -1.78
CA LEU A 107 -10.57 -6.15 -1.95
C LEU A 107 -11.29 -5.86 -0.65
N VAL A 108 -10.82 -6.44 0.45
CA VAL A 108 -11.40 -6.19 1.78
C VAL A 108 -11.24 -4.72 2.15
N LEU A 109 -10.06 -4.16 1.95
CA LEU A 109 -9.80 -2.75 2.24
C LEU A 109 -10.74 -1.83 1.46
N LEU A 110 -10.88 -2.06 0.16
CA LEU A 110 -11.74 -1.25 -0.69
C LEU A 110 -13.21 -1.34 -0.28
N ASP A 111 -13.66 -2.52 0.11
CA ASP A 111 -15.03 -2.70 0.57
C ASP A 111 -15.29 -1.97 1.89
N VAL A 112 -14.36 -2.07 2.83
CA VAL A 112 -14.44 -1.34 4.10
C VAL A 112 -14.43 0.18 3.85
N MET A 113 -13.54 0.65 2.99
CA MET A 113 -13.49 2.06 2.61
C MET A 113 -14.84 2.54 2.07
N ARG A 114 -15.41 1.78 1.13
CA ARG A 114 -16.69 2.10 0.52
C ARG A 114 -17.80 2.20 1.57
N LYS A 115 -17.86 1.25 2.48
CA LYS A 115 -18.89 1.21 3.53
C LYS A 115 -18.79 2.39 4.49
N HIS A 116 -17.59 2.94 4.65
CA HIS A 116 -17.37 4.08 5.53
C HIS A 116 -17.29 5.42 4.79
N GLY A 117 -17.59 5.43 3.50
CA GLY A 117 -17.61 6.66 2.72
C GLY A 117 -16.25 7.25 2.39
N CYS A 118 -15.18 6.48 2.56
CA CYS A 118 -13.83 6.91 2.22
C CYS A 118 -13.48 6.39 0.83
N LYS A 119 -13.38 7.29 -0.14
CA LYS A 119 -13.19 6.93 -1.56
C LYS A 119 -11.95 7.56 -2.17
N LYS A 120 -10.94 7.81 -1.37
CA LYS A 120 -9.64 8.31 -1.84
C LYS A 120 -8.56 7.32 -1.48
N ILE A 121 -7.86 6.81 -2.48
CA ILE A 121 -6.78 5.85 -2.27
C ILE A 121 -5.60 6.15 -3.16
N VAL A 122 -4.41 6.07 -2.56
CA VAL A 122 -3.14 6.04 -3.27
C VAL A 122 -2.60 4.62 -3.12
N PHE A 123 -2.37 3.96 -4.25
CA PHE A 123 -1.82 2.62 -4.25
C PHE A 123 -0.37 2.63 -4.69
N SER A 124 0.47 2.01 -3.88
CA SER A 124 1.88 1.84 -4.21
C SER A 124 2.04 0.65 -5.16
N SER A 125 2.30 0.95 -6.41
CA SER A 125 2.54 -0.07 -7.43
C SER A 125 4.01 -0.07 -7.84
N SER A 126 4.35 -0.89 -8.81
CA SER A 126 5.72 -1.02 -9.29
C SER A 126 5.76 -0.96 -10.80
N ALA A 127 6.78 -0.33 -11.35
CA ALA A 127 7.00 -0.31 -12.80
C ALA A 127 7.20 -1.72 -13.37
N THR A 128 7.66 -2.66 -12.55
CA THR A 128 7.87 -4.05 -12.98
C THR A 128 6.56 -4.77 -13.33
N VAL A 129 5.42 -4.22 -12.95
CA VAL A 129 4.11 -4.75 -13.32
C VAL A 129 3.97 -4.94 -14.81
N TYR A 130 4.55 -4.03 -15.59
CA TYR A 130 4.42 -4.03 -17.04
C TYR A 130 5.61 -4.68 -17.75
N GLY A 131 6.59 -5.16 -16.97
CA GLY A 131 7.78 -5.75 -17.53
C GLY A 131 8.78 -4.72 -18.03
N MET A 132 10.03 -5.17 -18.18
CA MET A 132 11.11 -4.25 -18.57
C MET A 132 11.04 -3.81 -20.04
N ASN A 133 10.38 -4.60 -20.87
CA ASN A 133 10.26 -4.33 -22.30
C ASN A 133 9.06 -3.46 -22.66
N ASN A 134 8.19 -3.19 -21.71
CA ASN A 134 7.02 -2.38 -21.96
C ASN A 134 7.37 -0.91 -21.78
N VAL A 135 7.30 -0.19 -22.87
CA VAL A 135 7.51 1.25 -22.88
C VAL A 135 6.15 1.95 -22.94
N SER A 136 6.15 3.19 -22.54
CA SER A 136 4.96 4.03 -22.66
C SER A 136 4.58 4.22 -24.13
N PRO A 137 3.27 4.34 -24.48
CA PRO A 137 2.13 4.22 -23.60
C PRO A 137 1.78 2.78 -23.30
N LEU A 138 1.25 2.54 -22.11
CA LEU A 138 0.76 1.23 -21.74
C LEU A 138 -0.56 0.96 -22.44
N THR A 139 -0.71 -0.21 -23.03
CA THR A 139 -1.92 -0.65 -23.73
C THR A 139 -2.37 -1.98 -23.16
N GLU A 140 -3.61 -2.35 -23.47
CA GLU A 140 -4.20 -3.60 -23.00
C GLU A 140 -3.47 -4.84 -23.49
N ASP A 141 -2.86 -4.74 -24.67
CA ASP A 141 -2.13 -5.84 -25.31
C ASP A 141 -0.67 -5.90 -24.89
N MET A 142 -0.23 -5.01 -24.01
CA MET A 142 1.08 -5.17 -23.41
C MET A 142 1.13 -6.44 -22.61
N GLU A 143 2.07 -7.30 -22.96
CA GLU A 143 2.17 -8.59 -22.36
C GLU A 143 2.39 -8.51 -20.86
N VAL A 144 1.49 -9.15 -20.12
CA VAL A 144 1.70 -9.51 -18.74
C VAL A 144 2.90 -10.46 -18.62
N GLY A 145 3.38 -10.99 -19.73
CA GLY A 145 4.58 -11.82 -19.80
C GLY A 145 5.86 -11.13 -19.36
N GLY A 146 5.88 -9.80 -19.28
CA GLY A 146 6.96 -9.10 -18.63
C GLY A 146 6.92 -9.24 -17.12
N VAL A 147 5.79 -9.68 -16.56
CA VAL A 147 5.65 -9.96 -15.14
C VAL A 147 5.96 -11.43 -14.91
N THR A 148 7.11 -11.71 -14.36
CA THR A 148 7.63 -13.08 -14.25
C THR A 148 7.38 -13.74 -12.90
N ASN A 149 6.66 -13.09 -12.00
CA ASN A 149 6.48 -13.59 -10.65
C ASN A 149 5.11 -13.20 -10.08
N PRO A 150 4.60 -13.99 -9.13
CA PRO A 150 3.29 -13.71 -8.52
C PRO A 150 3.20 -12.36 -7.82
N TYR A 151 4.29 -11.89 -7.22
CA TYR A 151 4.28 -10.57 -6.59
C TYR A 151 3.91 -9.47 -7.60
N GLY A 152 4.60 -9.44 -8.73
CA GLY A 152 4.31 -8.46 -9.78
C GLY A 152 2.89 -8.60 -10.32
N ARG A 153 2.40 -9.84 -10.45
CA ARG A 153 1.02 -10.07 -10.88
C ARG A 153 0.01 -9.51 -9.91
N THR A 154 0.24 -9.64 -8.58
CA THR A 154 -0.69 -9.06 -7.61
C THR A 154 -0.78 -7.56 -7.78
N LYS A 155 0.33 -6.88 -8.03
CA LYS A 155 0.32 -5.43 -8.28
C LYS A 155 -0.47 -5.08 -9.53
N PHE A 156 -0.25 -5.82 -10.61
CA PHE A 156 -0.99 -5.60 -11.85
C PHE A 156 -2.48 -5.84 -11.68
N MET A 157 -2.84 -6.94 -11.00
CA MET A 157 -4.25 -7.25 -10.74
C MET A 157 -4.92 -6.16 -9.93
N ILE A 158 -4.24 -5.64 -8.91
CA ILE A 158 -4.78 -4.56 -8.10
C ILE A 158 -4.98 -3.29 -8.93
N GLU A 159 -4.06 -2.96 -9.82
CA GLU A 159 -4.25 -1.82 -10.72
C GLU A 159 -5.51 -2.01 -11.58
N CYS A 160 -5.73 -3.21 -12.10
CA CYS A 160 -6.94 -3.52 -12.88
C CYS A 160 -8.20 -3.35 -12.04
N ILE A 161 -8.17 -3.86 -10.81
CA ILE A 161 -9.30 -3.72 -9.88
C ILE A 161 -9.63 -2.25 -9.63
N LEU A 162 -8.61 -1.45 -9.38
CA LEU A 162 -8.79 -0.02 -9.12
C LEU A 162 -9.35 0.72 -10.32
N LYS A 163 -8.89 0.38 -11.52
CA LYS A 163 -9.43 0.96 -12.76
C LYS A 163 -10.91 0.61 -12.93
N ASP A 164 -11.26 -0.65 -12.73
CA ASP A 164 -12.65 -1.10 -12.83
C ASP A 164 -13.52 -0.44 -11.77
N LEU A 165 -13.00 -0.28 -10.57
CA LEU A 165 -13.71 0.41 -9.49
C LEU A 165 -14.03 1.85 -9.88
N TYR A 166 -13.04 2.56 -10.44
CA TYR A 166 -13.24 3.94 -10.89
C TYR A 166 -14.28 4.03 -12.00
N VAL A 167 -14.27 3.11 -12.94
CA VAL A 167 -15.25 3.08 -14.03
C VAL A 167 -16.65 2.84 -13.49
N SER A 168 -16.78 1.97 -12.47
CA SER A 168 -18.08 1.67 -11.87
C SER A 168 -18.64 2.83 -11.03
N ASP A 169 -17.76 3.65 -10.48
CA ASP A 169 -18.14 4.76 -9.61
C ASP A 169 -17.03 5.81 -9.64
N ASN A 170 -17.22 6.85 -10.44
CA ASN A 170 -16.20 7.88 -10.63
C ASN A 170 -16.09 8.87 -9.46
N SER A 171 -16.83 8.65 -8.38
CA SER A 171 -16.62 9.41 -7.14
C SER A 171 -15.34 8.96 -6.41
N TRP A 172 -14.77 7.82 -6.79
CA TRP A 172 -13.47 7.40 -6.29
C TRP A 172 -12.37 8.29 -6.85
N SER A 173 -11.43 8.65 -5.99
CA SER A 173 -10.20 9.32 -6.38
C SER A 173 -9.04 8.34 -6.17
N ILE A 174 -8.43 7.91 -7.26
CA ILE A 174 -7.43 6.86 -7.23
C ILE A 174 -6.14 7.38 -7.85
N CYS A 175 -5.05 7.21 -7.12
CA CYS A 175 -3.71 7.56 -7.60
C CYS A 175 -2.82 6.31 -7.54
N LEU A 176 -2.14 6.03 -8.61
CA LEU A 176 -1.18 4.93 -8.70
C LEU A 176 0.23 5.51 -8.61
N LEU A 177 0.93 5.19 -7.53
CA LEU A 177 2.35 5.54 -7.40
C LEU A 177 3.16 4.36 -7.89
N ARG A 178 3.95 4.58 -8.92
CA ARG A 178 4.85 3.57 -9.46
C ARG A 178 6.26 3.90 -9.05
N TYR A 179 6.82 3.04 -8.22
CA TYR A 179 8.20 3.16 -7.87
C TYR A 179 9.03 2.48 -8.92
N PHE A 180 9.93 3.23 -9.52
CA PHE A 180 11.07 2.63 -10.16
C PHE A 180 12.02 2.25 -9.04
N ASN A 181 12.59 1.07 -9.08
CA ASN A 181 13.68 0.73 -8.20
C ASN A 181 14.98 1.04 -8.97
N PRO A 182 15.37 2.29 -9.08
CA PRO A 182 16.51 2.65 -9.88
C PRO A 182 17.76 2.36 -9.06
N ILE A 183 18.49 1.38 -9.47
CA ILE A 183 19.79 1.09 -8.90
C ILE A 183 20.61 2.38 -8.97
N GLY A 184 21.04 2.85 -7.79
CA GLY A 184 21.83 4.06 -7.70
C GLY A 184 21.06 5.36 -7.71
N ALA A 185 19.74 5.36 -7.77
CA ALA A 185 18.96 6.59 -7.67
C ALA A 185 18.98 7.20 -6.29
N HIS A 186 19.15 6.38 -5.28
CA HIS A 186 19.30 6.86 -3.92
C HIS A 186 20.76 6.99 -3.59
N LYS A 187 21.26 8.15 -3.86
CA LYS A 187 22.67 8.47 -3.61
C LYS A 187 23.04 8.34 -2.14
N SER A 188 22.09 8.50 -1.28
CA SER A 188 22.32 8.41 0.15
C SER A 188 22.55 6.97 0.63
N GLY A 189 22.10 5.99 -0.12
CA GLY A 189 22.09 4.61 0.34
C GLY A 189 21.23 4.36 1.56
N THR A 190 20.49 5.36 2.01
CA THR A 190 19.63 5.23 3.18
C THR A 190 18.33 4.53 2.88
N MET A 191 18.01 4.41 1.61
CA MET A 191 16.83 3.73 1.14
C MET A 191 17.15 2.28 0.82
N GLY A 192 17.80 1.60 1.73
CA GLY A 192 18.03 0.19 1.60
C GLY A 192 16.73 -0.58 1.60
N GLU A 193 16.72 -1.71 0.93
CA GLU A 193 15.54 -2.57 0.93
C GLU A 193 15.46 -3.37 2.23
N ASP A 194 14.29 -3.47 2.77
CA ASP A 194 14.02 -4.36 3.89
C ASP A 194 13.77 -5.78 3.40
#